data_2882ac2e62bae10269a60a555dafe3da
#
_entry.id   2882ac2e62bae10269a60a555dafe3da
#
_cell.length_a   1.000
_cell.length_b   1.000
_cell.length_c   1.000
_cell.angle_alpha   90.00
_cell.angle_beta   90.00
_cell.angle_gamma   90.00
#
_symmetry.space_group_name_H-M   'P 1'
#
loop_
_entity.id
_entity.type
_entity.pdbx_description
1 polymer ?
#
loop_
_entity_poly.entity_id
_entity_poly.type
_entity_poly.pdbx_seq_one_letter_code
_entity_poly.pdbx_strand_id
1 'polypeptide(L)'
;TKIRLRRVTEIMNIWHDISPKRITKDKFYAVIEISKGGKNKYELDKETGMLKLDRVLFTSTHYPANYGFIPRTFADDGDPLDVLVLCSETIQPMTLVECKPIGVLNMVDNDSCDEKIIAVPVNDPNYNCYSDISELPKHYFEEIQHFFQVYKTLEADKVTSVTETDGVDKADRKSVV
;
A
#
# COMPACT_ATOMS: atom_id res chain seq x y z
N THR A 1 44.05 18.83 5.44
CA THR A 1 42.88 18.47 4.63
C THR A 1 41.62 19.07 5.30
N LYS A 2 41.00 20.12 4.71
CA LYS A 2 39.78 20.70 5.22
C LYS A 2 38.61 19.80 4.85
N ILE A 3 38.02 19.10 5.80
CA ILE A 3 36.78 18.40 5.64
C ILE A 3 35.66 19.45 5.52
N ARG A 4 35.13 19.60 4.32
CA ARG A 4 33.97 20.46 4.06
C ARG A 4 32.72 19.68 4.46
N LEU A 5 32.20 19.87 5.66
CA LEU A 5 30.87 19.39 6.04
C LEU A 5 29.85 20.03 5.10
N ARG A 6 29.31 19.27 4.16
CA ARG A 6 28.09 19.68 3.46
C ARG A 6 27.00 19.76 4.54
N ARG A 7 26.41 20.93 4.71
CA ARG A 7 25.11 21.03 5.38
C ARG A 7 24.15 20.16 4.57
N VAL A 8 23.78 19.00 5.10
CA VAL A 8 22.59 18.27 4.66
C VAL A 8 21.43 19.09 5.19
N THR A 9 20.88 19.96 4.37
CA THR A 9 19.85 20.90 4.77
C THR A 9 18.43 20.41 4.42
N GLU A 10 18.29 19.26 3.77
CA GLU A 10 16.98 18.70 3.44
C GLU A 10 17.04 17.19 3.69
N ILE A 11 16.26 16.74 4.67
CA ILE A 11 15.96 15.32 4.85
C ILE A 11 14.95 14.98 3.76
N MET A 12 15.33 14.06 2.85
CA MET A 12 14.42 13.58 1.81
C MET A 12 13.25 12.86 2.48
N ASN A 13 12.04 13.33 2.20
CA ASN A 13 10.81 12.67 2.61
C ASN A 13 10.23 11.92 1.41
N ILE A 14 10.27 10.59 1.43
CA ILE A 14 9.80 9.76 0.31
C ILE A 14 8.32 10.01 -0.02
N TRP A 15 7.51 10.43 0.95
CA TRP A 15 6.12 10.75 0.70
C TRP A 15 5.96 11.99 -0.20
N HIS A 16 6.79 13.04 -0.02
CA HIS A 16 6.61 14.33 -0.68
C HIS A 16 7.63 14.61 -1.79
N ASP A 17 8.84 14.07 -1.70
CA ASP A 17 9.97 14.50 -2.54
C ASP A 17 10.15 13.69 -3.81
N ILE A 18 9.41 12.58 -3.97
CA ILE A 18 9.41 11.84 -5.23
C ILE A 18 8.86 12.72 -6.36
N SER A 19 9.47 12.64 -7.55
CA SER A 19 8.99 13.43 -8.70
C SER A 19 7.50 13.16 -9.00
N PRO A 20 6.66 14.19 -9.16
CA PRO A 20 5.25 14.02 -9.49
C PRO A 20 5.03 13.30 -10.83
N LYS A 21 6.01 13.32 -11.74
CA LYS A 21 5.95 12.58 -13.00
C LYS A 21 5.96 11.06 -12.82
N ARG A 22 6.31 10.58 -11.63
CA ARG A 22 6.31 9.15 -11.28
C ARG A 22 5.01 8.67 -10.67
N ILE A 23 4.06 9.58 -10.45
CA ILE A 23 2.76 9.29 -9.88
C ILE A 23 1.69 9.80 -10.83
N THR A 24 1.05 8.89 -11.55
CA THR A 24 -0.07 9.16 -12.45
C THR A 24 -1.19 8.16 -12.19
N LYS A 25 -2.38 8.43 -12.67
CA LYS A 25 -3.53 7.53 -12.51
C LYS A 25 -3.31 6.14 -13.14
N ASP A 26 -2.59 6.09 -14.27
CA ASP A 26 -2.39 4.86 -15.03
C ASP A 26 -1.14 4.07 -14.55
N LYS A 27 -0.21 4.77 -13.91
CA LYS A 27 1.07 4.19 -13.46
C LYS A 27 1.70 5.03 -12.35
N PHE A 28 2.14 4.36 -11.29
CA PHE A 28 2.73 5.02 -10.14
C PHE A 28 3.82 4.16 -9.50
N TYR A 29 4.61 4.78 -8.63
CA TYR A 29 5.52 4.05 -7.75
C TYR A 29 4.87 3.88 -6.38
N ALA A 30 4.82 2.63 -5.92
CA ALA A 30 4.46 2.28 -4.55
C ALA A 30 5.72 2.13 -3.69
N VAL A 31 5.65 2.51 -2.43
CA VAL A 31 6.64 2.18 -1.40
C VAL A 31 6.11 1.00 -0.60
N ILE A 32 6.82 -0.11 -0.59
CA ILE A 32 6.42 -1.28 0.20
C ILE A 32 6.88 -1.08 1.64
N GLU A 33 5.96 -1.25 2.58
CA GLU A 33 6.23 -1.24 4.02
C GLU A 33 6.22 -2.66 4.60
N ILE A 34 5.34 -3.52 4.09
CA ILE A 34 5.12 -4.87 4.60
C ILE A 34 5.17 -5.87 3.46
N SER A 35 6.07 -6.84 3.54
CA SER A 35 6.17 -7.93 2.57
C SER A 35 4.96 -8.87 2.67
N LYS A 36 4.53 -9.42 1.53
CA LYS A 36 3.57 -10.54 1.49
C LYS A 36 4.01 -11.65 2.45
N GLY A 37 3.07 -12.18 3.22
CA GLY A 37 3.33 -13.20 4.24
C GLY A 37 3.87 -12.62 5.56
N GLY A 38 4.07 -11.31 5.64
CA GLY A 38 4.48 -10.62 6.87
C GLY A 38 3.37 -10.58 7.92
N LYS A 39 3.76 -10.51 9.18
CA LYS A 39 2.89 -10.34 10.35
C LYS A 39 3.22 -9.09 11.14
N ASN A 40 4.37 -8.49 10.88
CA ASN A 40 4.77 -7.23 11.48
C ASN A 40 4.11 -6.08 10.71
N LYS A 41 3.30 -5.27 11.39
CA LYS A 41 2.78 -4.04 10.81
C LYS A 41 3.85 -2.96 10.96
N TYR A 42 4.43 -2.58 9.84
CA TYR A 42 5.34 -1.44 9.73
C TYR A 42 4.61 -0.23 9.17
N GLU A 43 5.07 0.93 9.56
CA GLU A 43 4.63 2.23 9.05
C GLU A 43 5.85 3.12 8.81
N LEU A 44 5.79 3.95 7.76
CA LEU A 44 6.81 4.96 7.56
C LEU A 44 6.74 6.01 8.68
N ASP A 45 7.82 6.14 9.43
CA ASP A 45 7.98 7.24 10.37
C ASP A 45 8.26 8.54 9.60
N LYS A 46 7.30 9.45 9.63
CA LYS A 46 7.33 10.69 8.83
C LYS A 46 8.44 11.64 9.24
N GLU A 47 8.94 11.53 10.48
CA GLU A 47 10.02 12.38 11.02
C GLU A 47 11.38 11.89 10.53
N THR A 48 11.63 10.59 10.58
CA THR A 48 12.96 10.02 10.30
C THR A 48 13.09 9.42 8.90
N GLY A 49 11.98 9.13 8.23
CA GLY A 49 11.94 8.41 6.95
C GLY A 49 12.28 6.92 7.05
N MET A 50 12.36 6.38 8.28
CA MET A 50 12.58 4.96 8.54
C MET A 50 11.26 4.22 8.70
N LEU A 51 11.27 2.90 8.55
CA LEU A 51 10.16 2.06 8.98
C LEU A 51 10.18 1.91 10.50
N LYS A 52 9.03 2.17 11.10
CA LYS A 52 8.75 1.92 12.50
C LYS A 52 7.85 0.69 12.64
N LEU A 53 8.18 -0.23 13.52
CA LEU A 53 7.27 -1.30 13.90
C LEU A 53 6.12 -0.72 14.74
N ASP A 54 4.93 -0.64 14.15
CA ASP A 54 3.73 -0.27 14.89
C ASP A 54 3.33 -1.41 15.85
N ARG A 55 3.12 -2.60 15.31
CA ARG A 55 2.84 -3.80 16.10
C ARG A 55 3.07 -5.10 15.32
N VAL A 56 3.12 -6.19 16.03
CA VAL A 56 2.91 -7.54 15.46
C VAL A 56 1.42 -7.82 15.48
N LEU A 57 0.83 -8.30 14.38
CA LEU A 57 -0.60 -8.62 14.33
C LEU A 57 -0.97 -9.62 15.46
N PHE A 58 -2.06 -9.34 16.15
CA PHE A 58 -2.51 -10.15 17.30
C PHE A 58 -3.15 -11.46 16.82
N THR A 59 -3.75 -11.47 15.65
CA THR A 59 -4.31 -12.67 15.02
C THR A 59 -3.22 -13.54 14.39
N SER A 60 -3.55 -14.75 13.98
CA SER A 60 -2.65 -15.62 13.22
C SER A 60 -2.55 -15.29 11.75
N THR A 61 -3.25 -14.25 11.28
CA THR A 61 -3.26 -13.84 9.88
C THR A 61 -1.94 -13.20 9.45
N HIS A 62 -1.67 -13.26 8.15
CA HIS A 62 -0.49 -12.68 7.51
C HIS A 62 -0.96 -11.82 6.33
N TYR A 63 -0.22 -10.77 6.00
CA TYR A 63 -0.56 -9.93 4.86
C TYR A 63 -0.63 -10.74 3.56
N PRO A 64 -1.78 -10.71 2.84
CA PRO A 64 -1.99 -11.57 1.67
C PRO A 64 -1.24 -11.08 0.43
N ALA A 65 -0.80 -9.84 0.42
CA ALA A 65 -0.05 -9.20 -0.66
C ALA A 65 1.07 -8.32 -0.07
N ASN A 66 1.99 -7.85 -0.91
CA ASN A 66 2.90 -6.79 -0.51
C ASN A 66 2.08 -5.51 -0.26
N TYR A 67 2.29 -4.87 0.86
CA TYR A 67 1.49 -3.74 1.33
C TYR A 67 2.36 -2.50 1.53
N GLY A 68 1.83 -1.36 1.21
CA GLY A 68 2.51 -0.09 1.40
C GLY A 68 1.64 1.08 0.97
N PHE A 69 2.26 2.16 0.53
CA PHE A 69 1.56 3.39 0.17
C PHE A 69 2.02 3.96 -1.18
N ILE A 70 1.21 4.86 -1.72
CA ILE A 70 1.52 5.62 -2.94
C ILE A 70 2.00 7.01 -2.51
N PRO A 71 3.28 7.37 -2.76
CA PRO A 71 3.78 8.71 -2.46
C PRO A 71 2.97 9.81 -3.14
N ARG A 72 2.97 11.02 -2.55
CA ARG A 72 2.27 12.23 -3.06
C ARG A 72 0.75 12.10 -3.13
N THR A 73 0.17 11.08 -2.55
CA THR A 73 -1.27 10.95 -2.37
C THR A 73 -1.65 11.37 -0.95
N PHE A 74 -2.94 11.66 -0.76
CA PHE A 74 -3.49 12.05 0.52
C PHE A 74 -4.90 11.50 0.65
N ALA A 75 -5.13 10.63 1.62
CA ALA A 75 -6.43 10.07 1.93
C ALA A 75 -7.16 10.89 3.00
N ASP A 76 -8.43 10.59 3.23
CA ASP A 76 -9.28 11.33 4.16
C ASP A 76 -8.81 11.28 5.61
N ASP A 77 -8.05 10.26 5.99
CA ASP A 77 -7.43 10.09 7.31
C ASP A 77 -6.14 10.90 7.51
N GLY A 78 -5.67 11.59 6.48
CA GLY A 78 -4.45 12.41 6.51
C GLY A 78 -3.17 11.63 6.22
N ASP A 79 -3.28 10.39 5.79
CA ASP A 79 -2.18 9.52 5.38
C ASP A 79 -2.14 9.33 3.85
N PRO A 80 -1.04 8.86 3.26
CA PRO A 80 -1.00 8.53 1.85
C PRO A 80 -1.95 7.36 1.54
N LEU A 81 -2.42 7.26 0.30
CA LEU A 81 -3.24 6.12 -0.14
C LEU A 81 -2.50 4.80 0.01
N ASP A 82 -3.14 3.87 0.67
CA ASP A 82 -2.66 2.49 0.81
C ASP A 82 -2.73 1.72 -0.50
N VAL A 83 -1.78 0.82 -0.70
CA VAL A 83 -1.74 -0.05 -1.87
C VAL A 83 -1.39 -1.49 -1.51
N LEU A 84 -2.13 -2.41 -2.12
CA LEU A 84 -1.85 -3.84 -2.15
C LEU A 84 -1.21 -4.17 -3.50
N VAL A 85 0.04 -4.60 -3.49
CA VAL A 85 0.78 -4.97 -4.69
C VAL A 85 0.78 -6.49 -4.84
N LEU A 86 -0.04 -6.98 -5.78
CA LEU A 86 -0.10 -8.39 -6.14
C LEU A 86 1.10 -8.72 -7.02
N CYS A 87 1.95 -9.61 -6.56
CA CYS A 87 3.21 -9.94 -7.18
C CYS A 87 3.52 -11.44 -7.02
N SER A 88 4.24 -12.00 -7.98
CA SER A 88 4.70 -13.39 -7.89
C SER A 88 5.63 -13.64 -6.71
N GLU A 89 6.37 -12.61 -6.29
CA GLU A 89 7.39 -12.68 -5.24
C GLU A 89 7.08 -11.75 -4.06
N THR A 90 7.72 -12.03 -2.94
CA THR A 90 7.76 -11.11 -1.79
C THR A 90 8.75 -9.98 -2.06
N ILE A 91 8.31 -8.74 -1.84
CA ILE A 91 9.11 -7.55 -2.03
C ILE A 91 9.61 -7.05 -0.67
N GLN A 92 10.88 -6.70 -0.60
CA GLN A 92 11.49 -6.18 0.62
C GLN A 92 10.88 -4.82 1.02
N PRO A 93 10.72 -4.54 2.31
CA PRO A 93 10.31 -3.22 2.79
C PRO A 93 11.24 -2.10 2.29
N MET A 94 10.71 -0.90 2.16
CA MET A 94 11.38 0.29 1.60
C MET A 94 11.77 0.18 0.13
N THR A 95 11.15 -0.73 -0.61
CA THR A 95 11.35 -0.87 -2.05
C THR A 95 10.35 0.00 -2.81
N LEU A 96 10.84 0.78 -3.77
CA LEU A 96 10.02 1.46 -4.78
C LEU A 96 9.65 0.49 -5.89
N VAL A 97 8.37 0.29 -6.10
CA VAL A 97 7.83 -0.63 -7.13
C VAL A 97 7.00 0.17 -8.12
N GLU A 98 7.35 0.11 -9.39
CA GLU A 98 6.52 0.69 -10.45
C GLU A 98 5.32 -0.20 -10.72
N CYS A 99 4.12 0.32 -10.49
CA CYS A 99 2.86 -0.40 -10.53
C CYS A 99 1.86 0.25 -11.48
N LYS A 100 0.90 -0.53 -11.91
CA LYS A 100 -0.36 -0.04 -12.50
C LYS A 100 -1.54 -0.50 -11.64
N PRO A 101 -2.57 0.34 -11.44
CA PRO A 101 -3.76 -0.05 -10.70
C PRO A 101 -4.58 -1.05 -11.51
N ILE A 102 -5.26 -1.97 -10.83
CA ILE A 102 -6.21 -2.91 -11.41
C ILE A 102 -7.54 -2.95 -10.67
N GLY A 103 -7.64 -2.29 -9.51
CA GLY A 103 -8.86 -2.21 -8.74
C GLY A 103 -8.68 -1.50 -7.40
N VAL A 104 -9.74 -1.47 -6.62
CA VAL A 104 -9.80 -0.87 -5.28
C VAL A 104 -10.57 -1.78 -4.32
N LEU A 105 -10.06 -1.89 -3.10
CA LEU A 105 -10.76 -2.47 -1.96
C LEU A 105 -11.39 -1.34 -1.14
N ASN A 106 -12.71 -1.34 -1.03
CA ASN A 106 -13.43 -0.39 -0.18
C ASN A 106 -13.64 -1.01 1.20
N MET A 107 -13.21 -0.31 2.22
CA MET A 107 -13.41 -0.72 3.60
C MET A 107 -13.69 0.48 4.50
N VAL A 108 -14.19 0.19 5.69
CA VAL A 108 -14.40 1.18 6.75
C VAL A 108 -13.60 0.75 7.96
N ASP A 109 -12.76 1.63 8.46
CA ASP A 109 -11.99 1.46 9.68
C ASP A 109 -12.40 2.54 10.69
N ASN A 110 -12.97 2.13 11.83
CA ASN A 110 -13.43 3.04 12.88
C ASN A 110 -14.30 4.21 12.35
N ASP A 111 -15.31 3.89 11.55
CA ASP A 111 -16.26 4.83 10.92
C ASP A 111 -15.67 5.76 9.83
N SER A 112 -14.41 5.57 9.45
CA SER A 112 -13.77 6.30 8.34
C SER A 112 -13.63 5.42 7.12
N CYS A 113 -13.84 5.99 5.93
CA CYS A 113 -13.51 5.31 4.68
C CYS A 113 -11.99 5.06 4.62
N ASP A 114 -11.63 3.81 4.41
CA ASP A 114 -10.24 3.37 4.31
C ASP A 114 -10.10 2.51 3.04
N GLU A 115 -9.81 3.17 1.94
CA GLU A 115 -9.75 2.55 0.63
C GLU A 115 -8.31 2.16 0.29
N LYS A 116 -8.15 0.97 -0.30
CA LYS A 116 -6.84 0.46 -0.67
C LYS A 116 -6.78 0.16 -2.15
N ILE A 117 -5.82 0.77 -2.85
CA ILE A 117 -5.58 0.48 -4.26
C ILE A 117 -5.05 -0.95 -4.41
N ILE A 118 -5.57 -1.68 -5.38
CA ILE A 118 -5.03 -2.97 -5.78
C ILE A 118 -4.24 -2.77 -7.06
N ALA A 119 -2.98 -3.15 -7.07
CA ALA A 119 -2.07 -2.90 -8.17
C ALA A 119 -1.17 -4.10 -8.47
N VAL A 120 -0.58 -4.10 -9.65
CA VAL A 120 0.41 -5.10 -10.08
C VAL A 120 1.69 -4.41 -10.56
N PRO A 121 2.88 -4.99 -10.33
CA PRO A 121 4.12 -4.45 -10.86
C PRO A 121 4.13 -4.52 -12.39
N VAL A 122 4.56 -3.44 -13.04
CA VAL A 122 4.65 -3.39 -14.51
C VAL A 122 5.69 -4.36 -15.09
N ASN A 123 6.65 -4.75 -14.26
CA ASN A 123 7.77 -5.63 -14.66
C ASN A 123 7.65 -7.06 -14.09
N ASP A 124 6.51 -7.45 -13.54
CA ASP A 124 6.25 -8.84 -13.17
C ASP A 124 5.56 -9.58 -14.34
N PRO A 125 6.25 -10.51 -15.02
CA PRO A 125 5.70 -11.17 -16.21
C PRO A 125 4.47 -12.05 -15.91
N ASN A 126 4.28 -12.45 -14.65
CA ASN A 126 3.12 -13.25 -14.23
C ASN A 126 1.88 -12.40 -13.93
N TYR A 127 2.06 -11.10 -13.64
CA TYR A 127 0.97 -10.21 -13.22
C TYR A 127 0.76 -9.00 -14.14
N ASN A 128 1.76 -8.59 -14.93
CA ASN A 128 1.64 -7.39 -15.77
C ASN A 128 0.62 -7.51 -16.91
N CYS A 129 0.12 -8.71 -17.21
CA CYS A 129 -0.93 -8.94 -18.19
C CYS A 129 -2.31 -8.51 -17.70
N TYR A 130 -2.54 -8.49 -16.37
CA TYR A 130 -3.83 -8.12 -15.80
C TYR A 130 -4.04 -6.61 -15.84
N SER A 131 -5.25 -6.20 -16.20
CA SER A 131 -5.66 -4.80 -16.29
C SER A 131 -6.86 -4.47 -15.41
N ASP A 132 -7.59 -5.48 -14.96
CA ASP A 132 -8.73 -5.35 -14.05
C ASP A 132 -8.78 -6.56 -13.09
N ILE A 133 -9.30 -6.32 -11.89
CA ILE A 133 -9.42 -7.37 -10.87
C ILE A 133 -10.30 -8.54 -11.32
N SER A 134 -11.27 -8.31 -12.20
CA SER A 134 -12.16 -9.36 -12.72
C SER A 134 -11.44 -10.43 -13.55
N GLU A 135 -10.22 -10.15 -14.01
CA GLU A 135 -9.37 -11.07 -14.75
C GLU A 135 -8.64 -12.07 -13.83
N LEU A 136 -8.59 -11.79 -12.53
CA LEU A 136 -7.94 -12.63 -11.52
C LEU A 136 -8.91 -13.65 -10.93
N PRO A 137 -8.40 -14.80 -10.42
CA PRO A 137 -9.24 -15.74 -9.69
C PRO A 137 -9.92 -15.05 -8.49
N LYS A 138 -11.23 -15.24 -8.36
CA LYS A 138 -12.05 -14.62 -7.32
C LYS A 138 -11.50 -14.86 -5.91
N HIS A 139 -10.88 -16.00 -5.66
CA HIS A 139 -10.32 -16.37 -4.37
C HIS A 139 -9.24 -15.39 -3.86
N TYR A 140 -8.49 -14.73 -4.74
CA TYR A 140 -7.54 -13.68 -4.33
C TYR A 140 -8.22 -12.58 -3.51
N PHE A 141 -9.40 -12.17 -3.94
CA PHE A 141 -10.14 -11.09 -3.27
C PHE A 141 -10.84 -11.59 -2.01
N GLU A 142 -11.30 -12.83 -2.01
CA GLU A 142 -11.86 -13.46 -0.81
C GLU A 142 -10.83 -13.55 0.31
N GLU A 143 -9.58 -13.89 0.00
CA GLU A 143 -8.47 -13.88 0.98
C GLU A 143 -8.13 -12.47 1.47
N ILE A 144 -8.04 -11.50 0.56
CA ILE A 144 -7.75 -10.10 0.91
C ILE A 144 -8.88 -9.54 1.79
N GLN A 145 -10.13 -9.73 1.41
CA GLN A 145 -11.29 -9.28 2.17
C GLN A 145 -11.31 -9.92 3.56
N HIS A 146 -11.13 -11.24 3.63
CA HIS A 146 -11.09 -11.96 4.90
C HIS A 146 -9.97 -11.45 5.80
N PHE A 147 -8.77 -11.22 5.26
CA PHE A 147 -7.66 -10.66 6.04
C PHE A 147 -8.06 -9.34 6.71
N PHE A 148 -8.57 -8.38 5.96
CA PHE A 148 -8.94 -7.07 6.51
C PHE A 148 -10.17 -7.11 7.42
N GLN A 149 -11.03 -8.12 7.30
CA GLN A 149 -12.15 -8.33 8.23
C GLN A 149 -11.67 -8.83 9.60
N VAL A 150 -10.59 -9.61 9.66
CA VAL A 150 -10.21 -10.30 10.89
C VAL A 150 -8.89 -9.85 11.52
N TYR A 151 -8.00 -9.16 10.81
CA TYR A 151 -6.64 -8.88 11.26
C TYR A 151 -6.56 -8.04 12.56
N LYS A 152 -7.58 -7.27 12.89
CA LYS A 152 -7.72 -6.45 14.11
C LYS A 152 -8.65 -7.05 15.17
N THR A 153 -9.28 -8.19 14.94
CA THR A 153 -10.37 -8.71 15.80
C THR A 153 -9.94 -9.05 17.23
N LEU A 154 -8.65 -9.23 17.48
CA LEU A 154 -8.10 -9.46 18.82
C LEU A 154 -7.54 -8.18 19.46
N GLU A 155 -7.66 -7.04 18.78
CA GLU A 155 -7.29 -5.73 19.32
C GLU A 155 -8.51 -5.09 20.00
N ALA A 156 -8.31 -4.50 21.18
CA ALA A 156 -9.38 -3.87 21.92
C ALA A 156 -9.93 -2.64 21.14
N ASP A 157 -11.26 -2.52 21.11
CA ASP A 157 -12.00 -1.36 20.59
C ASP A 157 -11.75 -1.04 19.09
N LYS A 158 -11.33 -2.02 18.28
CA LYS A 158 -11.14 -1.83 16.85
C LYS A 158 -12.13 -2.65 16.03
N VAL A 159 -12.88 -1.95 15.18
CA VAL A 159 -13.88 -2.56 14.27
C VAL A 159 -13.52 -2.19 12.84
N THR A 160 -13.34 -3.21 12.00
CA THR A 160 -13.17 -3.04 10.56
C THR A 160 -14.27 -3.77 9.82
N SER A 161 -14.78 -3.17 8.76
CA SER A 161 -15.68 -3.84 7.83
C SER A 161 -15.22 -3.62 6.40
N VAL A 162 -15.20 -4.69 5.62
CA VAL A 162 -14.94 -4.62 4.17
C VAL A 162 -16.28 -4.64 3.47
N THR A 163 -16.52 -3.66 2.63
CA THR A 163 -17.81 -3.53 1.95
C THR A 163 -17.77 -4.14 0.57
N GLU A 164 -16.77 -3.80 -0.26
CA GLU A 164 -16.77 -4.14 -1.67
C GLU A 164 -15.37 -4.06 -2.28
N THR A 165 -15.13 -4.81 -3.38
CA THR A 165 -14.02 -4.58 -4.30
C THR A 165 -14.56 -4.09 -5.63
N ASP A 166 -13.91 -3.10 -6.20
CA ASP A 166 -14.26 -2.49 -7.47
C ASP A 166 -13.11 -2.56 -8.48
N GLY A 167 -13.45 -2.50 -9.74
CA GLY A 167 -12.48 -2.53 -10.84
C GLY A 167 -11.64 -1.26 -10.99
N VAL A 168 -10.77 -1.26 -11.99
CA VAL A 168 -9.79 -0.22 -12.27
C VAL A 168 -10.38 1.18 -12.45
N ASP A 169 -11.56 1.30 -13.05
CA ASP A 169 -12.22 2.60 -13.28
C ASP A 169 -12.47 3.40 -11.98
N LYS A 170 -12.71 2.71 -10.86
CA LYS A 170 -12.85 3.36 -9.57
C LYS A 170 -11.49 3.64 -8.91
N ALA A 171 -10.50 2.76 -9.13
CA ALA A 171 -9.13 2.99 -8.66
C ALA A 171 -8.51 4.24 -9.30
N ASP A 172 -8.71 4.44 -10.60
CA ASP A 172 -8.21 5.59 -11.36
C ASP A 172 -8.71 6.94 -10.82
N ARG A 173 -9.94 6.98 -10.31
CA ARG A 173 -10.52 8.23 -9.75
C ARG A 173 -9.89 8.63 -8.42
N LYS A 174 -9.25 7.70 -7.71
CA LYS A 174 -8.71 7.91 -6.37
C LYS A 174 -7.21 8.15 -6.35
N SER A 175 -6.50 7.68 -7.37
CA SER A 175 -5.05 7.87 -7.48
C SER A 175 -4.60 9.25 -7.97
N VAL A 176 -5.54 10.17 -8.23
CA VAL A 176 -5.23 11.53 -8.72
C VAL A 176 -5.73 12.56 -7.71
N VAL A 177 -4.83 13.09 -6.93
CA VAL A 177 -4.99 14.37 -6.21
C VAL A 177 -3.94 15.35 -6.69
#